data_5896430edf9746423db8b27517d57b98
#
_entry.id   5896430edf9746423db8b27517d57b98
#
_cell.length_a   1.000
_cell.length_b   1.000
_cell.length_c   1.000
_cell.angle_alpha   90.00
_cell.angle_beta   90.00
_cell.angle_gamma   90.00
#
_symmetry.space_group_name_H-M   'P 1'
#
loop_
_entity.id
_entity.type
_entity.pdbx_description
1 polymer ?
#
loop_
_entity_poly.entity_id
_entity_poly.type
_entity_poly.pdbx_seq_one_letter_code
_entity_poly.pdbx_strand_id
1 'polypeptide(L)'
;MKNKIQIIIVLVLSAHICFSQNNKVPAYYQYDQLLSDKLKSIVQDLELDKDFNVGEDGIEQISLAVIYIHGDSAGFGGVNYDNFIYPASVYKMYVAAEVLNQISQGKYFLTTEYLVKSPNDVDKSKEILSDPRPLLKDGDTATVNYLLDLMITRSDNSAANCLIDLAKRENINSLIHEYNWNGSEVTRKFLSRKYEDPGYEKIRPTETCALHTADFLYLIQMNKLVNPWVSMQLKSFLGRQLDNTKLSQGLPKHTMFYHKTGWFSYWTNDVGIVDDGVSVYVIACFLPVEEALALAKYEQLSKRIYQLIKHRNNIR
;
A
#
# COMPACT_ATOMS: atom_id res chain seq x y z
N MET A 1 56.54 38.20 26.82
CA MET A 1 56.18 36.80 26.63
C MET A 1 54.70 36.76 26.19
N LYS A 2 54.42 36.50 24.88
CA LYS A 2 53.05 36.45 24.29
C LYS A 2 52.69 34.99 24.15
N ASN A 3 51.73 34.50 24.94
CA ASN A 3 51.19 33.16 24.80
C ASN A 3 50.21 33.13 23.61
N LYS A 4 50.54 32.34 22.61
CA LYS A 4 49.61 32.01 21.51
C LYS A 4 48.78 30.79 21.94
N ILE A 5 47.51 31.01 22.12
CA ILE A 5 46.52 29.92 22.27
C ILE A 5 46.19 29.39 20.87
N GLN A 6 46.56 28.16 20.58
CA GLN A 6 46.12 27.44 19.39
C GLN A 6 44.74 26.81 19.68
N ILE A 7 43.74 27.30 18.99
CA ILE A 7 42.39 26.67 18.98
C ILE A 7 42.41 25.54 17.94
N ILE A 8 42.34 24.30 18.42
CA ILE A 8 42.16 23.12 17.57
C ILE A 8 40.64 22.98 17.34
N ILE A 9 40.19 23.27 16.11
CA ILE A 9 38.83 22.98 15.67
C ILE A 9 38.79 21.51 15.27
N VAL A 10 38.15 20.67 16.11
CA VAL A 10 37.83 19.29 15.75
C VAL A 10 36.56 19.29 14.92
N LEU A 11 36.70 19.12 13.61
CA LEU A 11 35.58 18.87 12.71
C LEU A 11 35.11 17.44 12.95
N VAL A 12 33.99 17.28 13.67
CA VAL A 12 33.28 16.03 13.76
C VAL A 12 32.45 15.86 12.44
N LEU A 13 33.01 15.13 11.49
CA LEU A 13 32.25 14.63 10.36
C LEU A 13 31.29 13.57 10.88
N SER A 14 30.05 13.92 11.10
CA SER A 14 28.96 12.95 11.26
C SER A 14 28.71 12.28 9.90
N ALA A 15 29.38 11.16 9.67
CA ALA A 15 28.99 10.26 8.59
C ALA A 15 27.61 9.71 8.91
N HIS A 16 26.60 10.25 8.26
CA HIS A 16 25.30 9.57 8.18
C HIS A 16 25.54 8.32 7.35
N ILE A 17 25.77 7.20 8.04
CA ILE A 17 25.73 5.89 7.41
C ILE A 17 24.25 5.65 7.11
N CYS A 18 23.81 6.00 5.90
CA CYS A 18 22.60 5.43 5.32
C CYS A 18 22.83 3.92 5.25
N PHE A 19 22.31 3.19 6.22
CA PHE A 19 22.07 1.77 6.04
C PHE A 19 21.02 1.63 4.94
N SER A 20 21.44 1.49 3.70
CA SER A 20 20.62 0.87 2.67
C SER A 20 20.28 -0.52 3.21
N GLN A 21 19.12 -0.66 3.83
CA GLN A 21 18.54 -1.96 4.08
C GLN A 21 18.23 -2.54 2.71
N ASN A 22 19.10 -3.40 2.19
CA ASN A 22 18.83 -4.18 1.00
C ASN A 22 17.63 -5.09 1.33
N ASN A 23 16.42 -4.64 1.03
CA ASN A 23 15.23 -5.44 1.06
C ASN A 23 15.36 -6.47 -0.06
N LYS A 24 15.93 -7.62 0.29
CA LYS A 24 16.11 -8.72 -0.67
C LYS A 24 14.74 -9.29 -1.00
N VAL A 25 14.51 -9.46 -2.29
CA VAL A 25 13.36 -10.24 -2.79
C VAL A 25 13.31 -11.58 -2.05
N PRO A 26 12.17 -11.95 -1.42
CA PRO A 26 12.04 -13.20 -0.70
C PRO A 26 12.47 -14.41 -1.54
N ALA A 27 13.18 -15.36 -0.91
CA ALA A 27 13.79 -16.51 -1.60
C ALA A 27 12.77 -17.46 -2.26
N TYR A 28 11.50 -17.37 -1.91
CA TYR A 28 10.44 -18.16 -2.54
C TYR A 28 9.97 -17.60 -3.88
N TYR A 29 10.45 -16.42 -4.29
CA TYR A 29 10.26 -15.90 -5.64
C TYR A 29 11.44 -16.25 -6.53
N GLN A 30 11.14 -16.54 -7.80
CA GLN A 30 12.13 -16.55 -8.86
C GLN A 30 12.24 -15.11 -9.42
N TYR A 31 13.38 -14.46 -9.15
CA TYR A 31 13.62 -13.15 -9.74
C TYR A 31 13.72 -13.28 -11.27
N ASP A 32 12.88 -12.52 -11.98
CA ASP A 32 12.75 -12.57 -13.42
C ASP A 32 13.28 -11.28 -14.03
N GLN A 33 14.54 -11.33 -14.49
CA GLN A 33 15.20 -10.19 -15.11
C GLN A 33 14.47 -9.75 -16.40
N LEU A 34 14.01 -10.71 -17.22
CA LEU A 34 13.30 -10.36 -18.45
C LEU A 34 11.97 -9.65 -18.18
N LEU A 35 11.25 -10.05 -17.12
CA LEU A 35 10.05 -9.34 -16.66
C LEU A 35 10.42 -7.91 -16.24
N SER A 36 11.45 -7.76 -15.42
CA SER A 36 11.91 -6.44 -14.95
C SER A 36 12.31 -5.52 -16.09
N ASP A 37 13.06 -6.04 -17.10
CA ASP A 37 13.45 -5.28 -18.28
C ASP A 37 12.23 -4.83 -19.11
N LYS A 38 11.23 -5.69 -19.26
CA LYS A 38 9.97 -5.34 -19.96
C LYS A 38 9.15 -4.32 -19.18
N LEU A 39 9.06 -4.45 -17.83
CA LEU A 39 8.41 -3.46 -17.00
C LEU A 39 9.11 -2.10 -17.08
N LYS A 40 10.45 -2.09 -17.07
CA LYS A 40 11.24 -0.88 -17.25
C LYS A 40 10.96 -0.21 -18.60
N SER A 41 10.90 -0.97 -19.69
CA SER A 41 10.54 -0.45 -21.01
C SER A 41 9.13 0.17 -21.02
N ILE A 42 8.16 -0.49 -20.38
CA ILE A 42 6.79 0.05 -20.28
C ILE A 42 6.77 1.38 -19.50
N VAL A 43 7.48 1.44 -18.37
CA VAL A 43 7.59 2.62 -17.52
C VAL A 43 8.26 3.79 -18.29
N GLN A 44 9.30 3.51 -19.07
CA GLN A 44 9.98 4.49 -19.94
C GLN A 44 9.07 5.02 -21.04
N ASP A 45 8.41 4.14 -21.77
CA ASP A 45 7.47 4.53 -22.83
C ASP A 45 6.31 5.39 -22.32
N LEU A 46 5.93 5.19 -21.05
CA LEU A 46 4.90 5.98 -20.39
C LEU A 46 5.46 7.24 -19.70
N GLU A 47 6.75 7.50 -19.82
CA GLU A 47 7.44 8.62 -19.18
C GLU A 47 7.28 8.64 -17.64
N LEU A 48 7.30 7.47 -17.01
CA LEU A 48 7.19 7.28 -15.58
C LEU A 48 8.53 6.96 -14.89
N ASP A 49 9.63 6.91 -15.65
CA ASP A 49 11.00 6.68 -15.17
C ASP A 49 11.73 7.98 -14.77
N LYS A 50 10.97 9.00 -14.40
CA LYS A 50 11.48 10.33 -14.05
C LYS A 50 11.57 10.50 -12.54
N ASP A 51 12.35 11.49 -12.16
CA ASP A 51 12.30 12.10 -10.84
C ASP A 51 11.13 13.08 -10.79
N PHE A 52 10.21 12.85 -9.87
CA PHE A 52 9.03 13.69 -9.69
C PHE A 52 9.20 14.60 -8.48
N ASN A 53 8.95 15.87 -8.65
CA ASN A 53 8.91 16.82 -7.54
C ASN A 53 7.55 16.72 -6.83
N VAL A 54 7.55 16.28 -5.59
CA VAL A 54 6.36 16.13 -4.75
C VAL A 54 6.24 17.21 -3.68
N GLY A 55 6.78 18.39 -3.96
CA GLY A 55 6.70 19.56 -3.09
C GLY A 55 7.70 19.50 -1.94
N GLU A 56 7.23 19.74 -0.72
CA GLU A 56 8.08 19.78 0.48
C GLU A 56 8.72 18.43 0.81
N ASP A 57 8.13 17.32 0.34
CA ASP A 57 8.66 15.96 0.54
C ASP A 57 9.80 15.62 -0.45
N GLY A 58 10.09 16.53 -1.40
CA GLY A 58 11.29 16.47 -2.23
C GLY A 58 11.10 15.78 -3.58
N ILE A 59 11.98 14.84 -3.90
CA ILE A 59 12.02 14.12 -5.18
C ILE A 59 11.70 12.65 -4.93
N GLU A 60 10.77 12.14 -5.71
CA GLU A 60 10.27 10.76 -5.62
C GLU A 60 10.31 10.06 -6.98
N GLN A 61 10.44 8.75 -6.96
CA GLN A 61 10.38 7.90 -8.14
C GLN A 61 9.26 6.86 -8.02
N ILE A 62 8.80 6.32 -9.15
CA ILE A 62 7.87 5.19 -9.17
C ILE A 62 8.41 4.02 -8.34
N SER A 63 7.51 3.31 -7.64
CA SER A 63 7.77 2.00 -7.04
C SER A 63 6.79 1.00 -7.64
N LEU A 64 7.29 0.03 -8.41
CA LEU A 64 6.47 -0.94 -9.16
C LEU A 64 6.98 -2.36 -8.95
N ALA A 65 6.10 -3.27 -8.57
CA ALA A 65 6.36 -4.71 -8.47
C ALA A 65 5.24 -5.52 -9.13
N VAL A 66 5.62 -6.60 -9.80
CA VAL A 66 4.70 -7.58 -10.39
C VAL A 66 5.15 -8.98 -9.98
N ILE A 67 4.22 -9.77 -9.45
CA ILE A 67 4.42 -11.18 -9.13
C ILE A 67 3.43 -11.99 -9.96
N TYR A 68 3.92 -12.81 -10.88
CA TYR A 68 3.06 -13.75 -11.61
C TYR A 68 3.11 -15.13 -10.97
N ILE A 69 1.96 -15.79 -10.93
CA ILE A 69 1.78 -17.07 -10.25
C ILE A 69 1.56 -18.15 -11.31
N HIS A 70 2.35 -19.22 -11.23
CA HIS A 70 2.23 -20.36 -12.13
C HIS A 70 2.37 -21.67 -11.36
N GLY A 71 1.25 -22.37 -11.12
CA GLY A 71 1.22 -23.52 -10.23
C GLY A 71 1.76 -23.17 -8.85
N ASP A 72 2.76 -23.91 -8.39
CA ASP A 72 3.42 -23.72 -7.09
C ASP A 72 4.58 -22.72 -7.14
N SER A 73 4.87 -22.13 -8.30
CA SER A 73 5.96 -21.18 -8.48
C SER A 73 5.45 -19.75 -8.65
N ALA A 74 6.26 -18.79 -8.22
CA ALA A 74 5.98 -17.38 -8.40
C ALA A 74 7.22 -16.67 -8.92
N GLY A 75 7.07 -15.95 -10.03
CA GLY A 75 8.11 -15.09 -10.59
C GLY A 75 7.90 -13.65 -10.22
N PHE A 76 8.97 -12.94 -9.91
CA PHE A 76 8.99 -11.56 -9.46
C PHE A 76 9.77 -10.67 -10.43
N GLY A 77 9.22 -9.50 -10.77
CA GLY A 77 9.92 -8.45 -11.46
C GLY A 77 9.42 -7.07 -11.03
N GLY A 78 10.23 -6.04 -11.22
CA GLY A 78 9.83 -4.70 -10.83
C GLY A 78 10.76 -3.59 -11.30
N VAL A 79 10.36 -2.35 -11.02
CA VAL A 79 11.12 -1.12 -11.26
C VAL A 79 11.14 -0.30 -9.99
N ASN A 80 12.31 0.00 -9.45
CA ASN A 80 12.46 0.69 -8.16
C ASN A 80 11.55 0.08 -7.07
N TYR A 81 11.41 -1.24 -7.08
CA TYR A 81 10.41 -1.97 -6.28
C TYR A 81 10.63 -1.88 -4.77
N ASP A 82 11.84 -1.56 -4.35
CA ASP A 82 12.26 -1.34 -2.96
C ASP A 82 12.36 0.16 -2.59
N ASN A 83 11.97 1.05 -3.51
CA ASN A 83 11.83 2.47 -3.22
C ASN A 83 10.66 2.69 -2.26
N PHE A 84 10.96 3.22 -1.06
CA PHE A 84 9.95 3.59 -0.07
C PHE A 84 9.26 4.88 -0.49
N ILE A 85 7.94 4.86 -0.41
CA ILE A 85 7.08 5.95 -0.88
C ILE A 85 5.85 6.07 0.02
N TYR A 86 5.24 7.25 0.06
CA TYR A 86 4.00 7.46 0.78
C TYR A 86 2.83 6.69 0.12
N PRO A 87 2.26 5.70 0.81
CA PRO A 87 1.26 4.81 0.22
C PRO A 87 -0.15 5.38 0.18
N ALA A 88 -0.38 6.55 0.77
CA ALA A 88 -1.72 7.08 1.01
C ALA A 88 -2.62 6.00 1.64
N SER A 89 -3.84 5.79 1.13
CA SER A 89 -4.78 4.82 1.72
C SER A 89 -4.44 3.34 1.49
N VAL A 90 -3.38 3.01 0.75
CA VAL A 90 -3.00 1.60 0.54
C VAL A 90 -2.66 0.91 1.87
N TYR A 91 -2.03 1.61 2.83
CA TYR A 91 -1.67 1.00 4.11
C TYR A 91 -2.86 0.57 4.99
N LYS A 92 -4.09 0.94 4.63
CA LYS A 92 -5.30 0.42 5.28
C LYS A 92 -5.42 -1.10 5.19
N MET A 93 -4.77 -1.72 4.21
CA MET A 93 -4.69 -3.18 4.12
C MET A 93 -3.93 -3.79 5.31
N TYR A 94 -2.83 -3.18 5.76
CA TYR A 94 -2.09 -3.64 6.93
C TYR A 94 -2.92 -3.51 8.22
N VAL A 95 -3.67 -2.41 8.34
CA VAL A 95 -4.62 -2.21 9.44
C VAL A 95 -5.67 -3.33 9.44
N ALA A 96 -6.27 -3.62 8.28
CA ALA A 96 -7.29 -4.66 8.16
C ALA A 96 -6.72 -6.06 8.49
N ALA A 97 -5.49 -6.34 8.07
CA ALA A 97 -4.83 -7.61 8.37
C ALA A 97 -4.69 -7.83 9.87
N GLU A 98 -4.23 -6.82 10.63
CA GLU A 98 -4.08 -6.95 12.07
C GLU A 98 -5.43 -7.01 12.79
N VAL A 99 -6.44 -6.24 12.36
CA VAL A 99 -7.80 -6.36 12.91
C VAL A 99 -8.33 -7.78 12.76
N LEU A 100 -8.21 -8.37 11.56
CA LEU A 100 -8.64 -9.73 11.27
C LEU A 100 -7.78 -10.78 11.99
N ASN A 101 -6.49 -10.53 12.18
CA ASN A 101 -5.61 -11.34 13.01
C ASN A 101 -6.13 -11.42 14.46
N GLN A 102 -6.45 -10.29 15.06
CA GLN A 102 -6.97 -10.23 16.42
C GLN A 102 -8.35 -10.90 16.54
N ILE A 103 -9.20 -10.80 15.52
CA ILE A 103 -10.46 -11.55 15.46
C ILE A 103 -10.19 -13.05 15.41
N SER A 104 -9.24 -13.50 14.58
CA SER A 104 -8.87 -14.92 14.49
C SER A 104 -8.32 -15.50 15.80
N GLN A 105 -7.76 -14.62 16.64
CA GLN A 105 -7.29 -14.94 17.99
C GLN A 105 -8.40 -14.85 19.07
N GLY A 106 -9.63 -14.49 18.69
CA GLY A 106 -10.77 -14.39 19.60
C GLY A 106 -10.76 -13.16 20.51
N LYS A 107 -9.96 -12.13 20.23
CA LYS A 107 -9.93 -10.90 21.03
C LYS A 107 -11.24 -10.11 20.95
N TYR A 108 -11.89 -10.12 19.80
CA TYR A 108 -13.22 -9.57 19.52
C TYR A 108 -13.77 -10.24 18.25
N PHE A 109 -14.97 -9.86 17.81
CA PHE A 109 -15.67 -10.48 16.69
C PHE A 109 -16.00 -9.47 15.59
N LEU A 110 -16.30 -9.95 14.38
CA LEU A 110 -16.81 -9.10 13.29
C LEU A 110 -18.09 -8.33 13.70
N THR A 111 -18.90 -8.93 14.56
CA THR A 111 -20.15 -8.34 15.09
C THR A 111 -19.93 -7.44 16.31
N THR A 112 -18.72 -7.35 16.86
CA THR A 112 -18.42 -6.45 17.96
C THR A 112 -18.73 -5.01 17.56
N GLU A 113 -19.51 -4.32 18.38
CA GLU A 113 -19.85 -2.91 18.19
C GLU A 113 -18.72 -2.01 18.68
N TYR A 114 -18.44 -0.97 17.93
CA TYR A 114 -17.46 0.06 18.22
C TYR A 114 -18.14 1.43 18.21
N LEU A 115 -17.95 2.22 19.27
CA LEU A 115 -18.39 3.59 19.31
C LEU A 115 -17.40 4.47 18.53
N VAL A 116 -17.88 5.07 17.46
CA VAL A 116 -17.09 5.97 16.61
C VAL A 116 -16.72 7.22 17.40
N LYS A 117 -15.42 7.38 17.62
CA LYS A 117 -14.83 8.55 18.29
C LYS A 117 -14.02 9.31 17.26
N SER A 118 -14.62 10.22 16.59
CA SER A 118 -13.88 11.08 15.72
C SER A 118 -14.74 12.20 15.20
N PRO A 119 -14.22 13.41 15.17
CA PRO A 119 -14.70 14.34 14.19
C PRO A 119 -14.36 13.73 12.83
N ASN A 120 -15.36 13.23 12.15
CA ASN A 120 -15.24 12.84 10.76
C ASN A 120 -15.30 14.11 9.90
N ASP A 121 -14.33 14.97 10.07
CA ASP A 121 -14.00 16.00 9.09
C ASP A 121 -13.53 15.37 7.78
N VAL A 122 -13.89 14.10 7.66
CA VAL A 122 -13.56 13.24 6.56
C VAL A 122 -14.19 13.83 5.33
N ASP A 123 -13.33 14.40 4.58
CA ASP A 123 -13.27 14.30 3.15
C ASP A 123 -14.63 14.15 2.46
N LYS A 124 -15.52 15.10 2.72
CA LYS A 124 -16.74 15.27 1.92
C LYS A 124 -16.41 15.38 0.43
N SER A 125 -15.15 15.74 0.10
CA SER A 125 -14.66 15.80 -1.27
C SER A 125 -14.46 14.44 -1.94
N LYS A 126 -14.49 13.35 -1.17
CA LYS A 126 -14.34 11.98 -1.66
C LYS A 126 -15.60 11.13 -1.49
N GLU A 127 -16.76 11.76 -1.45
CA GLU A 127 -17.99 11.00 -1.61
C GLU A 127 -17.94 10.25 -2.93
N ILE A 128 -17.84 8.92 -2.85
CA ILE A 128 -18.10 8.09 -4.00
C ILE A 128 -19.62 8.19 -4.22
N LEU A 129 -20.03 8.98 -5.18
CA LEU A 129 -21.43 9.31 -5.45
C LEU A 129 -22.31 8.06 -5.64
N SER A 130 -21.71 6.92 -5.99
CA SER A 130 -22.39 5.64 -6.14
C SER A 130 -22.57 4.86 -4.84
N ASP A 131 -21.96 5.30 -3.73
CA ASP A 131 -22.08 4.61 -2.44
C ASP A 131 -23.17 5.26 -1.58
N PRO A 132 -24.32 4.60 -1.40
CA PRO A 132 -25.43 5.15 -0.62
C PRO A 132 -25.20 5.10 0.89
N ARG A 133 -24.12 4.47 1.37
CA ARG A 133 -23.85 4.34 2.81
C ARG A 133 -23.50 5.71 3.40
N PRO A 134 -24.09 6.05 4.56
CA PRO A 134 -23.81 7.35 5.19
C PRO A 134 -22.35 7.45 5.63
N LEU A 135 -21.85 8.68 5.75
CA LEU A 135 -20.59 8.96 6.43
C LEU A 135 -20.76 8.71 7.93
N LEU A 136 -19.76 8.09 8.53
CA LEU A 136 -19.73 7.90 9.99
C LEU A 136 -19.65 9.25 10.70
N LYS A 137 -20.36 9.37 11.81
CA LYS A 137 -20.35 10.55 12.68
C LYS A 137 -19.82 10.19 14.06
N ASP A 138 -19.32 11.17 14.78
CA ASP A 138 -19.00 11.01 16.20
C ASP A 138 -20.23 10.56 16.99
N GLY A 139 -20.06 9.52 17.81
CA GLY A 139 -21.15 8.90 18.56
C GLY A 139 -21.93 7.80 17.81
N ASP A 140 -21.70 7.58 16.52
CA ASP A 140 -22.29 6.43 15.82
C ASP A 140 -21.77 5.12 16.42
N THR A 141 -22.61 4.09 16.39
CA THR A 141 -22.21 2.72 16.71
C THR A 141 -22.14 1.90 15.44
N ALA A 142 -21.01 1.26 15.19
CA ALA A 142 -20.78 0.46 14.00
C ALA A 142 -20.08 -0.86 14.36
N THR A 143 -20.43 -1.96 13.66
CA THR A 143 -19.72 -3.22 13.86
C THR A 143 -18.32 -3.17 13.24
N VAL A 144 -17.40 -3.96 13.78
CA VAL A 144 -16.03 -4.09 13.25
C VAL A 144 -16.07 -4.50 11.77
N ASN A 145 -16.99 -5.39 11.37
CA ASN A 145 -17.18 -5.77 9.97
C ASN A 145 -17.56 -4.58 9.09
N TYR A 146 -18.47 -3.73 9.56
CA TYR A 146 -18.89 -2.54 8.81
C TYR A 146 -17.75 -1.52 8.67
N LEU A 147 -16.96 -1.33 9.74
CA LEU A 147 -15.77 -0.48 9.70
C LEU A 147 -14.72 -1.01 8.72
N LEU A 148 -14.45 -2.33 8.72
CA LEU A 148 -13.54 -2.97 7.74
C LEU A 148 -14.03 -2.76 6.31
N ASP A 149 -15.33 -2.96 6.09
CA ASP A 149 -15.93 -2.79 4.77
C ASP A 149 -15.78 -1.35 4.27
N LEU A 150 -16.16 -0.36 5.08
CA LEU A 150 -16.00 1.05 4.73
C LEU A 150 -14.53 1.43 4.49
N MET A 151 -13.62 0.98 5.36
CA MET A 151 -12.20 1.31 5.24
C MET A 151 -11.58 0.78 3.95
N ILE A 152 -11.90 -0.43 3.54
CA ILE A 152 -11.31 -1.04 2.35
C ILE A 152 -12.06 -0.63 1.09
N THR A 153 -13.38 -0.75 1.05
CA THR A 153 -14.15 -0.58 -0.19
C THR A 153 -14.32 0.88 -0.59
N ARG A 154 -14.59 1.77 0.35
CA ARG A 154 -14.77 3.21 0.15
C ARG A 154 -13.52 4.03 0.52
N SER A 155 -12.53 3.38 1.10
CA SER A 155 -11.35 4.07 1.66
C SER A 155 -11.68 5.07 2.78
N ASP A 156 -12.69 4.79 3.59
CA ASP A 156 -13.15 5.67 4.67
C ASP A 156 -12.06 5.90 5.72
N ASN A 157 -11.72 7.16 5.98
CA ASN A 157 -10.66 7.53 6.90
C ASN A 157 -11.11 7.42 8.37
N SER A 158 -12.39 7.63 8.65
CA SER A 158 -12.91 7.50 10.01
C SER A 158 -12.97 6.07 10.45
N ALA A 159 -13.45 5.19 9.56
CA ALA A 159 -13.38 3.76 9.80
C ALA A 159 -11.93 3.30 10.04
N ALA A 160 -10.98 3.82 9.24
CA ALA A 160 -9.58 3.51 9.42
C ALA A 160 -9.03 3.95 10.78
N ASN A 161 -9.35 5.17 11.22
CA ASN A 161 -8.93 5.66 12.53
C ASN A 161 -9.52 4.84 13.68
N CYS A 162 -10.80 4.46 13.59
CA CYS A 162 -11.44 3.57 14.58
C CYS A 162 -10.73 2.21 14.66
N LEU A 163 -10.37 1.64 13.51
CA LEU A 163 -9.70 0.35 13.44
C LEU A 163 -8.23 0.42 13.87
N ILE A 164 -7.54 1.54 13.64
CA ILE A 164 -6.21 1.78 14.22
C ILE A 164 -6.28 1.86 15.74
N ASP A 165 -7.30 2.54 16.30
CA ASP A 165 -7.51 2.59 17.75
C ASP A 165 -7.80 1.20 18.33
N LEU A 166 -8.58 0.39 17.63
CA LEU A 166 -8.93 -0.96 18.07
C LEU A 166 -7.74 -1.91 18.02
N ALA A 167 -7.04 -1.98 16.87
CA ALA A 167 -5.93 -2.89 16.65
C ALA A 167 -4.67 -2.49 17.41
N LYS A 168 -4.45 -1.20 17.63
CA LYS A 168 -3.24 -0.53 18.10
C LYS A 168 -2.11 -0.54 17.05
N ARG A 169 -1.47 0.62 16.84
CA ARG A 169 -0.38 0.75 15.85
C ARG A 169 0.79 -0.18 16.11
N GLU A 170 1.12 -0.38 17.38
CA GLU A 170 2.22 -1.26 17.78
C GLU A 170 1.98 -2.69 17.27
N ASN A 171 0.75 -3.19 17.35
CA ASN A 171 0.41 -4.52 16.84
C ASN A 171 0.41 -4.57 15.31
N ILE A 172 -0.09 -3.52 14.63
CA ILE A 172 -0.04 -3.42 13.18
C ILE A 172 1.41 -3.47 12.69
N ASN A 173 2.29 -2.69 13.33
CA ASN A 173 3.71 -2.65 12.96
C ASN A 173 4.43 -3.95 13.35
N SER A 174 4.05 -4.61 14.45
CA SER A 174 4.57 -5.93 14.80
C SER A 174 4.24 -6.97 13.72
N LEU A 175 3.01 -6.97 13.20
CA LEU A 175 2.62 -7.84 12.09
C LEU A 175 3.48 -7.57 10.83
N ILE A 176 3.72 -6.29 10.49
CA ILE A 176 4.58 -5.90 9.37
C ILE A 176 6.00 -6.47 9.56
N HIS A 177 6.55 -6.35 10.76
CA HIS A 177 7.90 -6.86 11.08
C HIS A 177 7.99 -8.39 11.08
N GLU A 178 6.95 -9.12 11.47
CA GLU A 178 6.90 -10.58 11.41
C GLU A 178 7.10 -11.13 9.99
N TYR A 179 6.68 -10.37 8.97
CA TYR A 179 6.89 -10.70 7.57
C TYR A 179 8.21 -10.14 6.99
N ASN A 180 9.07 -9.55 7.83
CA ASN A 180 10.33 -8.91 7.42
C ASN A 180 10.14 -7.74 6.43
N TRP A 181 8.99 -7.07 6.44
CA TRP A 181 8.76 -5.87 5.63
C TRP A 181 9.37 -4.64 6.33
N ASN A 182 10.67 -4.72 6.57
CA ASN A 182 11.40 -3.72 7.33
C ASN A 182 11.41 -2.37 6.60
N GLY A 183 11.06 -1.30 7.31
CA GLY A 183 10.91 0.04 6.77
C GLY A 183 9.49 0.40 6.36
N SER A 184 8.60 -0.59 6.08
CA SER A 184 7.16 -0.33 6.02
C SER A 184 6.61 -0.14 7.43
N GLU A 185 5.80 0.90 7.61
CA GLU A 185 5.31 1.27 8.95
C GLU A 185 4.04 2.10 8.87
N VAL A 186 3.10 1.86 9.79
CA VAL A 186 1.94 2.72 10.02
C VAL A 186 2.26 3.67 11.17
N THR A 187 2.53 4.93 10.85
CA THR A 187 3.04 5.91 11.82
C THR A 187 1.97 6.82 12.39
N ARG A 188 0.93 7.13 11.63
CA ARG A 188 -0.04 8.18 11.91
C ARG A 188 -1.47 7.73 11.66
N LYS A 189 -2.41 8.39 12.35
CA LYS A 189 -3.83 8.38 11.98
C LYS A 189 -4.10 9.32 10.80
N PHE A 190 -5.31 9.24 10.25
CA PHE A 190 -5.72 10.06 9.13
C PHE A 190 -6.24 11.44 9.56
N LEU A 191 -6.04 12.43 8.71
CA LEU A 191 -6.57 13.78 8.81
C LEU A 191 -6.28 14.44 10.18
N SER A 192 -7.26 15.14 10.76
CA SER A 192 -7.11 15.85 12.03
C SER A 192 -6.73 14.95 13.21
N ARG A 193 -7.08 13.67 13.17
CA ARG A 193 -6.72 12.74 14.25
C ARG A 193 -5.22 12.41 14.32
N LYS A 194 -4.45 12.77 13.30
CA LYS A 194 -2.99 12.74 13.38
C LYS A 194 -2.43 13.58 14.55
N TYR A 195 -3.12 14.66 14.92
CA TYR A 195 -2.72 15.53 16.02
C TYR A 195 -2.94 14.92 17.41
N GLU A 196 -3.64 13.79 17.52
CA GLU A 196 -3.75 13.04 18.78
C GLU A 196 -2.43 12.36 19.17
N ASP A 197 -1.52 12.21 18.21
CA ASP A 197 -0.21 11.62 18.46
C ASP A 197 0.75 12.66 19.02
N PRO A 198 1.26 12.52 20.27
CA PRO A 198 2.20 13.46 20.85
C PRO A 198 3.45 13.61 19.98
N GLY A 199 3.80 14.85 19.63
CA GLY A 199 4.96 15.12 18.79
C GLY A 199 4.76 14.77 17.30
N TYR A 200 3.52 14.73 16.83
CA TYR A 200 3.14 14.43 15.46
C TYR A 200 4.06 15.05 14.40
N GLU A 201 4.45 16.30 14.59
CA GLU A 201 5.32 17.04 13.65
C GLU A 201 6.71 16.40 13.46
N LYS A 202 7.14 15.57 14.41
CA LYS A 202 8.41 14.84 14.38
C LYS A 202 8.25 13.38 13.95
N ILE A 203 7.02 12.92 13.77
CA ILE A 203 6.73 11.56 13.33
C ILE A 203 6.88 11.53 11.80
N ARG A 204 7.77 10.66 11.30
CA ARG A 204 7.92 10.48 9.86
C ARG A 204 6.61 10.02 9.22
N PRO A 205 6.37 10.31 7.93
CA PRO A 205 5.23 9.78 7.20
C PRO A 205 5.18 8.25 7.23
N THR A 206 3.97 7.71 7.13
CA THR A 206 3.78 6.28 6.81
C THR A 206 4.41 6.00 5.46
N GLU A 207 5.22 4.96 5.37
CA GLU A 207 5.89 4.55 4.13
C GLU A 207 5.75 3.06 3.91
N THR A 208 5.80 2.65 2.65
CA THR A 208 5.95 1.26 2.19
C THR A 208 6.62 1.26 0.82
N CYS A 209 6.94 0.08 0.29
CA CYS A 209 7.44 -0.08 -1.08
C CYS A 209 6.61 -1.11 -1.85
N ALA A 210 6.78 -1.14 -3.17
CA ALA A 210 6.03 -2.06 -4.01
C ALA A 210 6.35 -3.53 -3.72
N LEU A 211 7.58 -3.86 -3.36
CA LEU A 211 7.98 -5.22 -2.98
C LEU A 211 7.15 -5.72 -1.78
N HIS A 212 7.13 -4.96 -0.68
CA HIS A 212 6.42 -5.37 0.54
C HIS A 212 4.92 -5.49 0.31
N THR A 213 4.35 -4.54 -0.44
CA THR A 213 2.92 -4.55 -0.74
C THR A 213 2.54 -5.67 -1.71
N ALA A 214 3.37 -5.97 -2.71
CA ALA A 214 3.15 -7.11 -3.60
C ALA A 214 3.26 -8.43 -2.86
N ASP A 215 4.22 -8.56 -1.95
CA ASP A 215 4.37 -9.76 -1.11
C ASP A 215 3.16 -9.95 -0.19
N PHE A 216 2.66 -8.89 0.43
CA PHE A 216 1.43 -8.90 1.21
C PHE A 216 0.24 -9.46 0.40
N LEU A 217 0.03 -8.96 -0.82
CA LEU A 217 -1.05 -9.40 -1.70
C LEU A 217 -0.83 -10.84 -2.21
N TYR A 218 0.41 -11.23 -2.48
CA TYR A 218 0.73 -12.60 -2.84
C TYR A 218 0.39 -13.57 -1.71
N LEU A 219 0.73 -13.24 -0.47
CA LEU A 219 0.40 -14.06 0.69
C LEU A 219 -1.13 -14.17 0.88
N ILE A 220 -1.89 -13.12 0.60
CA ILE A 220 -3.37 -13.18 0.55
C ILE A 220 -3.81 -14.20 -0.52
N GLN A 221 -3.30 -14.10 -1.73
CA GLN A 221 -3.67 -14.97 -2.84
C GLN A 221 -3.37 -16.44 -2.53
N MET A 222 -2.26 -16.69 -1.84
CA MET A 222 -1.82 -18.03 -1.45
C MET A 222 -2.47 -18.54 -0.14
N ASN A 223 -3.38 -17.78 0.47
CA ASN A 223 -4.00 -18.06 1.77
C ASN A 223 -2.98 -18.22 2.93
N LYS A 224 -1.87 -17.48 2.85
CA LYS A 224 -0.72 -17.57 3.79
C LYS A 224 -0.54 -16.33 4.66
N LEU A 225 -1.30 -15.24 4.41
CA LEU A 225 -1.23 -14.07 5.27
C LEU A 225 -1.94 -14.36 6.59
N VAL A 226 -1.22 -14.42 7.69
CA VAL A 226 -1.66 -14.80 9.04
C VAL A 226 -2.20 -16.24 9.05
N ASN A 227 -3.35 -16.45 8.45
CA ASN A 227 -3.98 -17.76 8.27
C ASN A 227 -4.97 -17.72 7.07
N PRO A 228 -5.48 -18.89 6.61
CA PRO A 228 -6.39 -18.92 5.46
C PRO A 228 -7.65 -18.10 5.63
N TRP A 229 -8.21 -18.02 6.85
CA TRP A 229 -9.42 -17.25 7.11
C TRP A 229 -9.17 -15.74 6.94
N VAL A 230 -8.08 -15.21 7.53
CA VAL A 230 -7.68 -13.80 7.40
C VAL A 230 -7.46 -13.44 5.92
N SER A 231 -6.72 -14.28 5.20
CA SER A 231 -6.45 -14.08 3.77
C SER A 231 -7.74 -14.02 2.96
N MET A 232 -8.69 -14.94 3.17
CA MET A 232 -9.98 -14.97 2.48
C MET A 232 -10.85 -13.75 2.81
N GLN A 233 -10.90 -13.33 4.07
CA GLN A 233 -11.63 -12.13 4.49
C GLN A 233 -11.09 -10.88 3.79
N LEU A 234 -9.76 -10.69 3.82
CA LEU A 234 -9.11 -9.57 3.13
C LEU A 234 -9.37 -9.59 1.63
N LYS A 235 -9.22 -10.73 0.97
CA LYS A 235 -9.50 -10.86 -0.45
C LYS A 235 -10.96 -10.50 -0.77
N SER A 236 -11.90 -10.91 0.07
CA SER A 236 -13.32 -10.57 -0.07
C SER A 236 -13.58 -9.05 0.02
N PHE A 237 -12.94 -8.33 0.95
CA PHE A 237 -13.05 -6.88 1.02
C PHE A 237 -12.42 -6.19 -0.18
N LEU A 238 -11.21 -6.61 -0.58
CA LEU A 238 -10.47 -6.04 -1.70
C LEU A 238 -11.24 -6.20 -3.04
N GLY A 239 -11.98 -7.30 -3.21
CA GLY A 239 -12.79 -7.54 -4.41
C GLY A 239 -14.04 -6.65 -4.52
N ARG A 240 -14.33 -5.83 -3.50
CA ARG A 240 -15.45 -4.90 -3.46
C ARG A 240 -15.02 -3.43 -3.47
N GLN A 241 -13.78 -3.15 -3.87
CA GLN A 241 -13.28 -1.78 -4.02
C GLN A 241 -14.17 -0.98 -4.99
N LEU A 242 -14.56 0.22 -4.56
CA LEU A 242 -15.45 1.09 -5.34
C LEU A 242 -14.71 2.05 -6.28
N ASP A 243 -13.45 2.37 -5.97
CA ASP A 243 -12.63 3.22 -6.83
C ASP A 243 -11.96 2.38 -7.93
N ASN A 244 -12.60 2.33 -9.08
CA ASN A 244 -12.15 1.61 -10.27
C ASN A 244 -11.57 2.55 -11.34
N THR A 245 -10.94 3.67 -10.95
CA THR A 245 -10.47 4.69 -11.89
C THR A 245 -9.02 4.51 -12.34
N LYS A 246 -8.28 3.59 -11.75
CA LYS A 246 -6.82 3.43 -11.95
C LYS A 246 -6.47 2.16 -12.73
N LEU A 247 -5.74 1.21 -12.14
CA LEU A 247 -5.29 -0.01 -12.82
C LEU A 247 -6.46 -0.83 -13.42
N SER A 248 -7.63 -0.83 -12.79
CA SER A 248 -8.80 -1.54 -13.29
C SER A 248 -9.23 -1.11 -14.68
N GLN A 249 -8.96 0.14 -15.10
CA GLN A 249 -9.34 0.67 -16.41
C GLN A 249 -8.61 -0.01 -17.57
N GLY A 250 -7.39 -0.51 -17.34
CA GLY A 250 -6.61 -1.22 -18.35
C GLY A 250 -6.88 -2.73 -18.41
N LEU A 251 -7.70 -3.26 -17.51
CA LEU A 251 -8.02 -4.69 -17.43
C LEU A 251 -9.27 -5.03 -18.27
N PRO A 252 -9.35 -6.24 -18.85
CA PRO A 252 -10.57 -6.73 -19.49
C PRO A 252 -11.75 -6.79 -18.50
N LYS A 253 -12.95 -6.50 -18.96
CA LYS A 253 -14.16 -6.41 -18.12
C LYS A 253 -14.52 -7.68 -17.34
N HIS A 254 -14.05 -8.84 -17.77
CA HIS A 254 -14.28 -10.12 -17.08
C HIS A 254 -13.23 -10.44 -16.01
N THR A 255 -12.25 -9.57 -15.84
CA THR A 255 -11.16 -9.78 -14.88
C THR A 255 -11.62 -9.42 -13.47
N MET A 256 -11.39 -10.30 -12.51
CA MET A 256 -11.52 -9.97 -11.10
C MET A 256 -10.28 -9.20 -10.65
N PHE A 257 -10.51 -8.06 -10.03
CA PHE A 257 -9.44 -7.24 -9.48
C PHE A 257 -9.70 -7.00 -8.00
N TYR A 258 -8.87 -7.60 -7.16
CA TYR A 258 -8.93 -7.48 -5.70
C TYR A 258 -7.91 -6.44 -5.28
N HIS A 259 -8.33 -5.19 -5.02
CA HIS A 259 -7.37 -4.10 -4.95
C HIS A 259 -7.67 -3.05 -3.90
N LYS A 260 -6.68 -2.22 -3.64
CA LYS A 260 -6.78 -1.05 -2.79
C LYS A 260 -6.10 0.13 -3.45
N THR A 261 -6.86 1.21 -3.59
CA THR A 261 -6.35 2.49 -4.07
C THR A 261 -5.84 3.37 -2.93
N GLY A 262 -4.95 4.28 -3.27
CA GLY A 262 -4.49 5.35 -2.38
C GLY A 262 -4.28 6.63 -3.16
N TRP A 263 -4.71 7.76 -2.59
CA TRP A 263 -4.48 9.06 -3.20
C TRP A 263 -4.31 10.13 -2.14
N PHE A 264 -3.34 11.00 -2.37
CA PHE A 264 -3.15 12.22 -1.61
C PHE A 264 -2.18 13.14 -2.35
N SER A 265 -2.58 14.38 -2.66
CA SER A 265 -1.71 15.37 -3.31
C SER A 265 -1.01 14.81 -4.55
N TYR A 266 0.32 14.64 -4.49
CA TYR A 266 1.16 14.15 -5.58
C TYR A 266 1.19 12.63 -5.70
N TRP A 267 0.63 11.86 -4.76
CA TRP A 267 0.70 10.39 -4.79
C TRP A 267 -0.63 9.79 -5.24
N THR A 268 -0.57 9.03 -6.31
CA THR A 268 -1.70 8.23 -6.82
C THR A 268 -1.26 6.79 -6.89
N ASN A 269 -1.89 5.92 -6.09
CA ASN A 269 -1.44 4.55 -5.88
C ASN A 269 -2.58 3.57 -6.14
N ASP A 270 -2.25 2.40 -6.71
CA ASP A 270 -3.18 1.28 -6.84
C ASP A 270 -2.41 -0.04 -6.81
N VAL A 271 -2.89 -0.97 -6.01
CA VAL A 271 -2.23 -2.27 -5.78
C VAL A 271 -3.27 -3.37 -5.68
N GLY A 272 -3.02 -4.53 -6.27
CA GLY A 272 -4.03 -5.59 -6.21
C GLY A 272 -3.61 -6.92 -6.83
N ILE A 273 -4.54 -7.88 -6.71
CA ILE A 273 -4.47 -9.20 -7.31
C ILE A 273 -5.37 -9.20 -8.53
N VAL A 274 -4.82 -9.51 -9.69
CA VAL A 274 -5.54 -9.66 -10.95
C VAL A 274 -5.77 -11.13 -11.22
N ASP A 275 -7.01 -11.49 -11.50
CA ASP A 275 -7.42 -12.87 -11.80
C ASP A 275 -8.41 -12.87 -12.96
N ASP A 276 -8.02 -13.40 -14.11
CA ASP A 276 -8.89 -13.50 -15.30
C ASP A 276 -9.44 -14.93 -15.52
N GLY A 277 -9.30 -15.80 -14.51
CA GLY A 277 -9.70 -17.20 -14.56
C GLY A 277 -8.67 -18.12 -15.23
N VAL A 278 -7.64 -17.58 -15.85
CA VAL A 278 -6.54 -18.33 -16.51
C VAL A 278 -5.19 -17.92 -15.95
N SER A 279 -5.00 -16.63 -15.75
CA SER A 279 -3.77 -16.02 -15.24
C SER A 279 -4.06 -15.31 -13.95
N VAL A 280 -3.19 -15.53 -12.95
CA VAL A 280 -3.23 -14.81 -11.69
C VAL A 280 -1.89 -14.10 -11.49
N TYR A 281 -1.95 -12.81 -11.21
CA TYR A 281 -0.76 -12.05 -10.86
C TYR A 281 -1.07 -10.94 -9.86
N VAL A 282 -0.07 -10.50 -9.16
CA VAL A 282 -0.12 -9.34 -8.27
C VAL A 282 0.56 -8.15 -8.96
N ILE A 283 0.01 -6.98 -8.78
CA ILE A 283 0.62 -5.72 -9.17
C ILE A 283 0.57 -4.75 -7.99
N ALA A 284 1.70 -4.14 -7.65
CA ALA A 284 1.77 -3.03 -6.71
C ALA A 284 2.43 -1.85 -7.42
N CYS A 285 1.69 -0.75 -7.56
CA CYS A 285 2.15 0.44 -8.26
C CYS A 285 1.90 1.69 -7.43
N PHE A 286 2.98 2.38 -7.09
CA PHE A 286 2.98 3.65 -6.40
C PHE A 286 3.56 4.70 -7.34
N LEU A 287 2.74 5.70 -7.69
CA LEU A 287 3.13 6.79 -8.59
C LEU A 287 3.16 8.11 -7.84
N PRO A 288 4.30 8.80 -7.80
CA PRO A 288 4.42 10.16 -7.26
C PRO A 288 3.94 11.20 -8.29
N VAL A 289 2.70 11.05 -8.75
CA VAL A 289 2.06 11.85 -9.78
C VAL A 289 0.64 12.21 -9.36
N GLU A 290 0.24 13.46 -9.54
CA GLU A 290 -1.13 13.92 -9.29
C GLU A 290 -2.17 13.07 -10.03
N GLU A 291 -3.32 12.84 -9.39
CA GLU A 291 -4.34 11.93 -9.90
C GLU A 291 -4.78 12.25 -11.33
N ALA A 292 -5.02 13.52 -11.64
CA ALA A 292 -5.47 13.93 -12.98
C ALA A 292 -4.51 13.52 -14.10
N LEU A 293 -3.20 13.48 -13.82
CA LEU A 293 -2.17 13.07 -14.77
C LEU A 293 -1.91 11.56 -14.73
N ALA A 294 -2.16 10.94 -13.59
CA ALA A 294 -1.88 9.53 -13.35
C ALA A 294 -2.91 8.58 -14.01
N LEU A 295 -4.20 8.95 -14.10
CA LEU A 295 -5.26 8.05 -14.53
C LEU A 295 -5.01 7.43 -15.90
N ALA A 296 -4.69 8.25 -16.91
CA ALA A 296 -4.39 7.75 -18.27
C ALA A 296 -3.13 6.87 -18.31
N LYS A 297 -2.15 7.17 -17.45
CA LYS A 297 -0.92 6.35 -17.32
C LYS A 297 -1.24 4.99 -16.69
N TYR A 298 -2.09 4.97 -15.66
CA TYR A 298 -2.55 3.73 -15.02
C TYR A 298 -3.27 2.80 -15.99
N GLU A 299 -4.20 3.32 -16.80
CA GLU A 299 -4.91 2.53 -17.82
C GLU A 299 -3.91 1.85 -18.77
N GLN A 300 -2.97 2.63 -19.33
CA GLN A 300 -1.98 2.10 -20.26
C GLN A 300 -1.00 1.13 -19.60
N LEU A 301 -0.53 1.45 -18.41
CA LEU A 301 0.37 0.59 -17.63
C LEU A 301 -0.27 -0.77 -17.36
N SER A 302 -1.49 -0.77 -16.83
CA SER A 302 -2.24 -1.99 -16.52
C SER A 302 -2.50 -2.83 -17.76
N LYS A 303 -2.95 -2.22 -18.85
CA LYS A 303 -3.20 -2.90 -20.14
C LYS A 303 -1.94 -3.58 -20.68
N ARG A 304 -0.80 -2.88 -20.66
CA ARG A 304 0.47 -3.40 -21.18
C ARG A 304 1.02 -4.53 -20.29
N ILE A 305 0.91 -4.39 -18.96
CA ILE A 305 1.32 -5.44 -18.02
C ILE A 305 0.42 -6.69 -18.21
N TYR A 306 -0.90 -6.51 -18.32
CA TYR A 306 -1.81 -7.61 -18.58
C TYR A 306 -1.42 -8.38 -19.86
N GLN A 307 -1.18 -7.67 -20.96
CA GLN A 307 -0.72 -8.27 -22.20
C GLN A 307 0.61 -9.02 -22.05
N LEU A 308 1.58 -8.43 -21.35
CA LEU A 308 2.87 -9.05 -21.07
C LEU A 308 2.71 -10.39 -20.33
N ILE A 309 1.87 -10.45 -19.29
CA ILE A 309 1.62 -11.67 -18.52
C ILE A 309 0.89 -12.73 -19.37
N LYS A 310 -0.10 -12.33 -20.15
CA LYS A 310 -0.82 -13.25 -21.06
C LYS A 310 0.11 -13.88 -22.11
N HIS A 311 0.99 -13.12 -22.71
CA HIS A 311 1.97 -13.66 -23.66
C HIS A 311 2.90 -14.69 -23.02
N ARG A 312 3.31 -14.48 -21.77
CA ARG A 312 4.17 -15.43 -21.05
C ARG A 312 3.47 -16.77 -20.79
N ASN A 313 2.18 -16.75 -20.52
CA ASN A 313 1.40 -17.98 -20.29
C ASN A 313 1.12 -18.74 -21.58
N ASN A 314 1.12 -18.08 -22.74
CA ASN A 314 0.89 -18.71 -24.06
C ASN A 314 2.15 -19.35 -24.67
N ILE A 315 3.35 -19.03 -24.18
CA ILE A 315 4.63 -19.52 -24.71
C ILE A 315 5.10 -20.78 -23.95
N ARG A 316 4.43 -21.13 -22.88
CA ARG A 316 4.72 -22.33 -22.04
C ARG A 316 3.62 -23.35 -22.17
#